data_1ee494be3894048e3a4ff74da52a2f38
#
_entry.id   1ee494be3894048e3a4ff74da52a2f38
#
_cell.length_a   1.000
_cell.length_b   1.000
_cell.length_c   1.000
_cell.angle_alpha   90.00
_cell.angle_beta   90.00
_cell.angle_gamma   90.00
#
_symmetry.space_group_name_H-M   'P 1'
#
loop_
_entity.id
_entity.type
_entity.pdbx_description
1 polymer ?
#
loop_
_entity_poly.entity_id
_entity_poly.type
_entity_poly.pdbx_seq_one_letter_code
_entity_poly.pdbx_strand_id
1 'polypeptide(L)'
;MWLRAQRLDEVAPFGAGPEATCAAVEHLGYVQIDTIHVIERCHHQILYTRIPAYRREDLQRAQSVDKSVFEYWTHALSYVPTRDLRFYVRAMKAERRSNSAWFGTVKDAELRKVLARIRKHGALTIRDIEDDVLVEKHHAWASRKPSKRALQLAFYRGLVTVSARSGMLKTYELMHRHFGLERLPKAASEREILEYLLERALRSQGLVSLDSVCFMDAPRKAAMRRLIEAKVRRRQLVAVPVGNVAHWALPEALEAPANAEERVHILSPFDPLIAQRRRLKLFFGYEHRFEAYLPREKRVFGYFAQPVLVGDEIAAVIDLKTDRAKRRLQVQKWTWVSKRERVQRKRRIEEALHRFERFQLG
;
A
#
# COMPACT_ATOMS: atom_id res chain seq x y z
N MET A 1 9.12 5.69 -18.41
CA MET A 1 8.38 4.42 -18.28
C MET A 1 7.83 4.19 -16.88
N TRP A 2 8.67 4.06 -15.79
CA TRP A 2 8.14 3.76 -14.45
C TRP A 2 7.22 4.84 -13.89
N LEU A 3 7.54 6.13 -14.06
CA LEU A 3 6.67 7.24 -13.63
C LEU A 3 5.30 7.20 -14.29
N ARG A 4 5.26 6.91 -15.60
CA ARG A 4 4.01 6.70 -16.35
C ARG A 4 3.20 5.52 -15.78
N ALA A 5 3.84 4.37 -15.57
CA ALA A 5 3.19 3.21 -14.97
C ALA A 5 2.68 3.50 -13.55
N GLN A 6 3.27 4.46 -12.84
CA GLN A 6 2.81 4.96 -11.54
C GLN A 6 1.78 6.09 -11.65
N ARG A 7 1.46 6.54 -12.89
CA ARG A 7 0.56 7.67 -13.16
C ARG A 7 1.01 8.97 -12.46
N LEU A 8 2.33 9.21 -12.44
CA LEU A 8 2.93 10.40 -11.83
C LEU A 8 3.33 11.47 -12.86
N ASP A 9 3.20 11.17 -14.13
CA ASP A 9 3.44 12.07 -15.28
C ASP A 9 2.15 12.71 -15.80
N GLU A 10 1.00 12.44 -15.21
CA GLU A 10 -0.31 12.97 -15.59
C GLU A 10 -0.87 13.91 -14.51
N VAL A 11 -1.79 14.83 -14.86
CA VAL A 11 -2.35 15.83 -13.91
C VAL A 11 -3.34 15.19 -12.95
N ALA A 12 -4.31 14.46 -13.46
CA ALA A 12 -5.39 13.85 -12.71
C ALA A 12 -5.79 12.52 -13.37
N PRO A 13 -4.90 11.51 -13.37
CA PRO A 13 -5.04 10.30 -14.18
C PRO A 13 -6.30 9.48 -13.87
N PHE A 14 -6.91 9.69 -12.71
CA PHE A 14 -8.07 8.93 -12.27
C PHE A 14 -9.33 9.81 -12.09
N GLY A 15 -9.21 11.14 -12.24
CA GLY A 15 -10.32 12.06 -11.97
C GLY A 15 -10.51 12.33 -10.47
N ALA A 16 -11.75 12.25 -9.96
CA ALA A 16 -12.12 12.56 -8.58
C ALA A 16 -13.18 11.59 -8.05
N GLY A 17 -13.36 11.56 -6.73
CA GLY A 17 -14.39 10.79 -6.06
C GLY A 17 -14.03 9.33 -5.77
N PRO A 18 -15.02 8.54 -5.28
CA PRO A 18 -14.83 7.15 -4.89
C PRO A 18 -14.42 6.24 -6.04
N GLU A 19 -14.96 6.47 -7.24
CA GLU A 19 -14.60 5.71 -8.46
C GLU A 19 -13.15 5.92 -8.84
N ALA A 20 -12.65 7.18 -8.77
CA ALA A 20 -11.24 7.50 -8.99
C ALA A 20 -10.35 6.82 -7.94
N THR A 21 -10.80 6.77 -6.69
CA THR A 21 -10.10 6.07 -5.59
C THR A 21 -10.01 4.57 -5.88
N CYS A 22 -11.10 3.94 -6.30
CA CYS A 22 -11.13 2.54 -6.71
C CYS A 22 -10.17 2.31 -7.88
N ALA A 23 -10.25 3.12 -8.95
CA ALA A 23 -9.40 3.01 -10.13
C ALA A 23 -7.91 3.15 -9.81
N ALA A 24 -7.54 4.05 -8.89
CA ALA A 24 -6.16 4.20 -8.42
C ALA A 24 -5.67 2.96 -7.67
N VAL A 25 -6.49 2.40 -6.75
CA VAL A 25 -6.17 1.15 -6.03
C VAL A 25 -6.04 -0.02 -7.01
N GLU A 26 -6.94 -0.13 -7.99
CA GLU A 26 -6.89 -1.15 -9.03
C GLU A 26 -5.63 -1.04 -9.90
N HIS A 27 -5.29 0.18 -10.31
CA HIS A 27 -4.11 0.42 -11.13
C HIS A 27 -2.82 0.07 -10.41
N LEU A 28 -2.67 0.51 -9.17
CA LEU A 28 -1.51 0.20 -8.33
C LEU A 28 -1.50 -1.26 -7.86
N GLY A 29 -2.70 -1.88 -7.76
CA GLY A 29 -2.91 -3.23 -7.26
C GLY A 29 -2.93 -3.32 -5.74
N TYR A 30 -2.45 -2.31 -5.03
CA TYR A 30 -2.55 -2.14 -3.58
C TYR A 30 -2.20 -0.71 -3.17
N VAL A 31 -2.73 -0.27 -2.03
CA VAL A 31 -2.33 0.96 -1.33
C VAL A 31 -2.04 0.62 0.12
N GLN A 32 -0.78 0.71 0.53
CA GLN A 32 -0.33 0.32 1.87
C GLN A 32 -0.98 1.16 2.96
N ILE A 33 -1.39 0.52 4.05
CA ILE A 33 -1.93 1.14 5.27
C ILE A 33 -0.85 1.15 6.34
N ASP A 34 -0.59 2.32 6.94
CA ASP A 34 0.28 2.45 8.10
C ASP A 34 -0.36 3.33 9.17
N THR A 35 0.12 3.16 10.42
CA THR A 35 -0.41 3.88 11.59
C THR A 35 0.27 5.22 11.85
N ILE A 36 1.45 5.45 11.29
CA ILE A 36 2.20 6.70 11.47
C ILE A 36 1.38 7.87 10.96
N HIS A 37 1.20 8.88 11.82
CA HIS A 37 0.34 10.04 11.57
C HIS A 37 1.01 11.35 11.99
N VAL A 38 2.30 11.46 11.74
CA VAL A 38 3.07 12.70 11.98
C VAL A 38 2.72 13.79 10.96
N ILE A 39 2.41 13.35 9.77
CA ILE A 39 1.70 14.03 8.70
C ILE A 39 0.41 13.25 8.41
N GLU A 40 -0.15 13.28 7.21
CA GLU A 40 -1.25 12.36 6.88
C GLU A 40 -0.76 10.92 6.74
N ARG A 41 -1.65 9.95 7.00
CA ARG A 41 -1.33 8.52 6.85
C ARG A 41 -1.01 8.19 5.39
N CYS A 42 -0.09 7.28 5.21
CA CYS A 42 0.49 6.95 3.90
C CYS A 42 -0.56 6.62 2.83
N HIS A 43 -1.62 5.88 3.17
CA HIS A 43 -2.66 5.52 2.20
C HIS A 43 -3.40 6.74 1.63
N HIS A 44 -3.71 7.72 2.47
CA HIS A 44 -4.32 8.97 2.02
C HIS A 44 -3.35 9.79 1.17
N GLN A 45 -2.07 9.83 1.55
CA GLN A 45 -1.05 10.54 0.79
C GLN A 45 -0.80 9.88 -0.57
N ILE A 46 -0.72 8.54 -0.64
CA ILE A 46 -0.52 7.78 -1.89
C ILE A 46 -1.67 8.06 -2.87
N LEU A 47 -2.91 8.10 -2.38
CA LEU A 47 -4.09 8.42 -3.19
C LEU A 47 -4.09 9.89 -3.62
N TYR A 48 -3.85 10.84 -2.71
CA TYR A 48 -3.72 12.25 -3.02
C TYR A 48 -2.66 12.55 -4.08
N THR A 49 -1.52 11.85 -4.03
CA THR A 49 -0.45 12.04 -5.03
C THR A 49 -0.93 11.77 -6.46
N ARG A 50 -1.95 10.93 -6.64
CA ARG A 50 -2.50 10.51 -7.95
C ARG A 50 -3.89 11.08 -8.26
N ILE A 51 -4.57 11.57 -7.24
CA ILE A 51 -5.91 12.14 -7.32
C ILE A 51 -5.84 13.51 -6.63
N PRO A 52 -5.53 14.61 -7.34
CA PRO A 52 -5.37 15.93 -6.72
C PRO A 52 -6.60 16.42 -5.96
N ALA A 53 -7.80 15.99 -6.37
CA ALA A 53 -9.08 16.28 -5.73
C ALA A 53 -9.50 15.22 -4.70
N TYR A 54 -8.58 14.34 -4.25
CA TYR A 54 -8.87 13.26 -3.30
C TYR A 54 -9.37 13.78 -1.96
N ARG A 55 -10.43 13.17 -1.45
CA ARG A 55 -10.96 13.37 -0.10
C ARG A 55 -10.94 12.04 0.66
N ARG A 56 -10.79 12.11 1.98
CA ARG A 56 -10.73 10.91 2.84
C ARG A 56 -12.02 10.11 2.81
N GLU A 57 -13.14 10.82 2.64
CA GLU A 57 -14.49 10.25 2.51
C GLU A 57 -14.62 9.38 1.25
N ASP A 58 -13.89 9.69 0.18
CA ASP A 58 -13.89 8.88 -1.05
C ASP A 58 -13.39 7.46 -0.79
N LEU A 59 -12.30 7.29 -0.02
CA LEU A 59 -11.82 5.98 0.38
C LEU A 59 -12.77 5.29 1.37
N GLN A 60 -13.32 6.05 2.31
CA GLN A 60 -14.30 5.52 3.25
C GLN A 60 -15.53 4.98 2.52
N ARG A 61 -16.03 5.72 1.53
CA ARG A 61 -17.17 5.30 0.70
C ARG A 61 -16.82 4.08 -0.15
N ALA A 62 -15.67 4.09 -0.83
CA ALA A 62 -15.19 2.96 -1.63
C ALA A 62 -15.08 1.67 -0.81
N GLN A 63 -14.67 1.74 0.48
CA GLN A 63 -14.57 0.60 1.38
C GLN A 63 -15.93 0.16 1.97
N SER A 64 -16.73 1.14 2.47
CA SER A 64 -17.86 0.83 3.35
C SER A 64 -19.20 0.73 2.61
N VAL A 65 -19.41 1.54 1.57
CA VAL A 65 -20.65 1.67 0.82
C VAL A 65 -20.56 0.93 -0.50
N ASP A 66 -19.64 1.35 -1.36
CA ASP A 66 -19.47 0.79 -2.70
C ASP A 66 -18.80 -0.59 -2.64
N LYS A 67 -18.05 -0.86 -1.55
CA LYS A 67 -17.32 -2.12 -1.29
C LYS A 67 -16.40 -2.51 -2.44
N SER A 68 -15.92 -1.50 -3.17
CA SER A 68 -15.06 -1.65 -4.35
C SER A 68 -13.61 -1.95 -3.97
N VAL A 69 -13.21 -1.58 -2.75
CA VAL A 69 -11.92 -1.92 -2.15
C VAL A 69 -12.11 -2.57 -0.78
N PHE A 70 -11.17 -3.43 -0.38
CA PHE A 70 -11.14 -4.04 0.95
C PHE A 70 -9.73 -4.09 1.50
N GLU A 71 -9.60 -4.32 2.80
CA GLU A 71 -8.29 -4.49 3.43
C GLU A 71 -7.85 -5.95 3.40
N TYR A 72 -6.63 -6.18 2.97
CA TYR A 72 -5.97 -7.46 3.16
C TYR A 72 -4.43 -7.32 3.14
N TRP A 73 -3.74 -8.42 3.43
CA TRP A 73 -2.30 -8.47 3.48
C TRP A 73 -1.70 -8.68 2.08
N THR A 74 -0.78 -7.82 1.70
CA THR A 74 0.10 -8.01 0.54
C THR A 74 1.52 -8.30 1.05
N HIS A 75 2.45 -7.37 0.96
CA HIS A 75 3.69 -7.36 1.72
C HIS A 75 3.52 -6.61 3.07
N ALA A 76 2.46 -5.84 3.20
CA ALA A 76 1.96 -5.16 4.37
C ALA A 76 0.42 -5.12 4.31
N LEU A 77 -0.24 -4.67 5.38
CA LEU A 77 -1.67 -4.41 5.35
C LEU A 77 -1.96 -3.32 4.31
N SER A 78 -2.89 -3.57 3.42
CA SER A 78 -3.17 -2.70 2.27
C SER A 78 -4.66 -2.67 1.91
N TYR A 79 -5.10 -1.57 1.30
CA TYR A 79 -6.32 -1.59 0.48
C TYR A 79 -6.01 -2.29 -0.83
N VAL A 80 -6.88 -3.20 -1.22
CA VAL A 80 -6.79 -3.97 -2.47
C VAL A 80 -8.16 -3.98 -3.16
N PRO A 81 -8.23 -4.14 -4.49
CA PRO A 81 -9.50 -4.15 -5.21
C PRO A 81 -10.37 -5.36 -4.80
N THR A 82 -11.66 -5.15 -4.60
CA THR A 82 -12.59 -6.26 -4.25
C THR A 82 -12.74 -7.26 -5.40
N ARG A 83 -12.66 -6.83 -6.65
CA ARG A 83 -12.66 -7.72 -7.82
C ARG A 83 -11.53 -8.75 -7.79
N ASP A 84 -10.44 -8.45 -7.07
CA ASP A 84 -9.27 -9.32 -6.95
C ASP A 84 -9.37 -10.30 -5.76
N LEU A 85 -10.49 -10.31 -5.02
CA LEU A 85 -10.68 -11.13 -3.82
C LEU A 85 -10.29 -12.59 -4.02
N ARG A 86 -10.60 -13.19 -5.19
CA ARG A 86 -10.29 -14.61 -5.48
C ARG A 86 -8.80 -14.96 -5.35
N PHE A 87 -7.90 -14.00 -5.61
CA PHE A 87 -6.45 -14.20 -5.52
C PHE A 87 -5.95 -14.26 -4.07
N TYR A 88 -6.72 -13.73 -3.13
CA TYR A 88 -6.41 -13.75 -1.69
C TYR A 88 -7.04 -14.94 -0.96
N VAL A 89 -8.10 -15.54 -1.51
CA VAL A 89 -8.82 -16.66 -0.87
C VAL A 89 -7.92 -17.86 -0.60
N ARG A 90 -6.91 -18.12 -1.44
CA ARG A 90 -5.93 -19.20 -1.21
C ARG A 90 -5.13 -18.98 0.09
N ALA A 91 -4.64 -17.76 0.31
CA ALA A 91 -3.93 -17.39 1.54
C ALA A 91 -4.85 -17.46 2.76
N MET A 92 -6.09 -16.98 2.64
CA MET A 92 -7.11 -17.10 3.70
C MET A 92 -7.37 -18.56 4.10
N LYS A 93 -7.48 -19.46 3.11
CA LYS A 93 -7.68 -20.91 3.35
C LYS A 93 -6.43 -21.56 3.95
N ALA A 94 -5.24 -21.15 3.53
CA ALA A 94 -3.98 -21.63 4.11
C ALA A 94 -3.89 -21.25 5.60
N GLU A 95 -4.23 -20.00 5.96
CA GLU A 95 -4.23 -19.54 7.35
C GLU A 95 -5.27 -20.26 8.23
N ARG A 96 -6.35 -20.77 7.67
CA ARG A 96 -7.32 -21.62 8.42
C ARG A 96 -6.71 -22.95 8.87
N ARG A 97 -5.71 -23.46 8.14
CA ARG A 97 -5.02 -24.72 8.40
C ARG A 97 -3.67 -24.53 9.08
N SER A 98 -3.21 -23.29 9.19
CA SER A 98 -1.90 -22.95 9.75
C SER A 98 -1.97 -22.88 11.26
N ASN A 99 -0.93 -23.41 11.93
CA ASN A 99 -0.61 -23.12 13.31
C ASN A 99 0.45 -22.01 13.38
N SER A 100 0.18 -20.89 12.69
CA SER A 100 1.09 -19.74 12.65
C SER A 100 1.49 -19.31 14.08
N ALA A 101 2.78 -19.12 14.29
CA ALA A 101 3.32 -18.60 15.57
C ALA A 101 2.69 -17.24 15.96
N TRP A 102 2.21 -16.45 14.99
CA TRP A 102 1.52 -15.19 15.23
C TRP A 102 0.18 -15.35 15.94
N PHE A 103 -0.52 -16.48 15.74
CA PHE A 103 -1.85 -16.73 16.28
C PHE A 103 -1.95 -18.03 17.09
N GLY A 104 -0.83 -18.74 17.31
CA GLY A 104 -0.81 -20.03 18.00
C GLY A 104 -1.36 -20.01 19.42
N THR A 105 -1.48 -18.81 20.01
CA THR A 105 -2.05 -18.61 21.34
C THR A 105 -3.52 -18.21 21.34
N VAL A 106 -4.15 -18.06 20.17
CA VAL A 106 -5.60 -17.77 20.04
C VAL A 106 -6.39 -19.07 20.15
N LYS A 107 -7.22 -19.18 21.19
CA LYS A 107 -8.07 -20.35 21.39
C LYS A 107 -9.27 -20.35 20.43
N ASP A 108 -9.66 -21.51 19.95
CA ASP A 108 -10.85 -21.64 19.09
C ASP A 108 -12.14 -21.14 19.77
N ALA A 109 -12.23 -21.24 21.07
CA ALA A 109 -13.36 -20.70 21.83
C ALA A 109 -13.45 -19.15 21.72
N GLU A 110 -12.31 -18.45 21.77
CA GLU A 110 -12.25 -16.99 21.59
C GLU A 110 -12.67 -16.60 20.17
N LEU A 111 -12.19 -17.34 19.17
CA LEU A 111 -12.57 -17.12 17.79
C LEU A 111 -14.08 -17.33 17.59
N ARG A 112 -14.64 -18.43 18.13
CA ARG A 112 -16.10 -18.70 18.08
C ARG A 112 -16.90 -17.61 18.78
N LYS A 113 -16.45 -17.14 19.95
CA LYS A 113 -17.11 -16.08 20.74
C LYS A 113 -17.22 -14.77 19.94
N VAL A 114 -16.13 -14.29 19.33
CA VAL A 114 -16.16 -13.05 18.53
C VAL A 114 -17.03 -13.20 17.27
N LEU A 115 -16.96 -14.34 16.57
CA LEU A 115 -17.79 -14.60 15.40
C LEU A 115 -19.29 -14.69 15.73
N ALA A 116 -19.64 -15.35 16.83
CA ALA A 116 -21.02 -15.42 17.31
C ALA A 116 -21.57 -14.02 17.63
N ARG A 117 -20.74 -13.17 18.25
CA ARG A 117 -21.12 -11.79 18.58
C ARG A 117 -21.40 -10.98 17.32
N ILE A 118 -20.53 -11.07 16.30
CA ILE A 118 -20.75 -10.39 15.01
C ILE A 118 -22.01 -10.94 14.31
N ARG A 119 -22.25 -12.25 14.37
CA ARG A 119 -23.50 -12.84 13.79
C ARG A 119 -24.73 -12.26 14.44
N LYS A 120 -24.74 -12.17 15.77
CA LYS A 120 -25.91 -11.75 16.54
C LYS A 120 -26.19 -10.24 16.48
N HIS A 121 -25.13 -9.42 16.56
CA HIS A 121 -25.25 -7.98 16.77
C HIS A 121 -24.85 -7.13 15.57
N GLY A 122 -24.36 -7.73 14.50
CA GLY A 122 -23.85 -7.00 13.33
C GLY A 122 -22.38 -6.62 13.46
N ALA A 123 -21.96 -5.70 12.60
CA ALA A 123 -20.60 -5.20 12.58
C ALA A 123 -20.22 -4.57 13.93
N LEU A 124 -18.98 -4.81 14.37
CA LEU A 124 -18.48 -4.33 15.66
C LEU A 124 -17.02 -3.90 15.61
N THR A 125 -16.66 -3.07 16.56
CA THR A 125 -15.28 -2.66 16.83
C THR A 125 -14.71 -3.42 18.02
N ILE A 126 -13.39 -3.29 18.27
CA ILE A 126 -12.79 -3.84 19.48
C ILE A 126 -13.31 -3.18 20.78
N ARG A 127 -13.92 -1.98 20.67
CA ARG A 127 -14.49 -1.29 21.83
C ARG A 127 -15.82 -1.88 22.27
N ASP A 128 -16.50 -2.59 21.39
CA ASP A 128 -17.78 -3.25 21.64
C ASP A 128 -17.60 -4.63 22.30
N ILE A 129 -16.34 -5.05 22.56
CA ILE A 129 -16.01 -6.31 23.20
C ILE A 129 -15.21 -6.04 24.47
N GLU A 130 -15.74 -6.50 25.58
CA GLU A 130 -15.05 -6.52 26.85
C GLU A 130 -14.24 -7.82 26.99
N ASP A 131 -13.00 -7.70 27.41
CA ASP A 131 -12.14 -8.83 27.75
C ASP A 131 -11.96 -8.85 29.26
N ASP A 132 -12.46 -9.89 29.90
CA ASP A 132 -12.43 -10.04 31.35
C ASP A 132 -10.99 -10.20 31.87
N VAL A 133 -10.11 -10.81 31.07
CA VAL A 133 -8.71 -11.06 31.41
C VAL A 133 -7.80 -10.65 30.24
N LEU A 134 -6.75 -9.87 30.56
CA LEU A 134 -5.70 -9.56 29.60
C LEU A 134 -4.64 -10.67 29.62
N VAL A 135 -4.13 -11.01 28.44
CA VAL A 135 -3.07 -12.02 28.26
C VAL A 135 -1.72 -11.37 28.01
N GLU A 136 -0.66 -12.10 28.27
CA GLU A 136 0.69 -11.65 27.95
C GLU A 136 0.93 -11.56 26.44
N LYS A 137 1.81 -10.64 26.05
CA LYS A 137 2.27 -10.50 24.68
C LYS A 137 3.30 -11.59 24.38
N HIS A 138 3.09 -12.34 23.32
CA HIS A 138 4.06 -13.32 22.80
C HIS A 138 5.03 -12.71 21.76
N HIS A 139 4.81 -11.46 21.33
CA HIS A 139 5.73 -10.64 20.53
C HIS A 139 5.40 -9.15 20.69
N ALA A 140 6.32 -8.27 20.31
CA ALA A 140 6.21 -6.81 20.52
C ALA A 140 4.90 -6.19 19.95
N TRP A 141 4.37 -6.72 18.86
CA TRP A 141 3.17 -6.22 18.18
C TRP A 141 1.87 -6.92 18.59
N ALA A 142 1.95 -7.95 19.47
CA ALA A 142 0.77 -8.67 19.92
C ALA A 142 -0.11 -7.79 20.81
N SER A 143 -1.43 -8.00 20.74
CA SER A 143 -2.38 -7.38 21.67
C SER A 143 -2.44 -8.17 22.98
N ARG A 144 -2.67 -7.47 24.09
CA ARG A 144 -3.03 -8.10 25.37
C ARG A 144 -4.51 -8.53 25.45
N LYS A 145 -5.36 -8.02 24.55
CA LYS A 145 -6.79 -8.36 24.49
C LYS A 145 -7.00 -9.63 23.67
N PRO A 146 -7.53 -10.73 24.24
CA PRO A 146 -7.83 -11.97 23.53
C PRO A 146 -8.77 -11.75 22.34
N SER A 147 -9.84 -10.97 22.52
CA SER A 147 -10.80 -10.67 21.48
C SER A 147 -10.17 -9.97 20.27
N LYS A 148 -9.22 -9.04 20.49
CA LYS A 148 -8.50 -8.37 19.41
C LYS A 148 -7.64 -9.35 18.61
N ARG A 149 -7.02 -10.31 19.28
CA ARG A 149 -6.22 -11.37 18.62
C ARG A 149 -7.13 -12.31 17.83
N ALA A 150 -8.28 -12.68 18.40
CA ALA A 150 -9.28 -13.49 17.71
C ALA A 150 -9.85 -12.78 16.45
N LEU A 151 -10.15 -11.47 16.53
CA LEU A 151 -10.57 -10.66 15.38
C LEU A 151 -9.49 -10.60 14.31
N GLN A 152 -8.21 -10.46 14.70
CA GLN A 152 -7.10 -10.48 13.75
C GLN A 152 -7.00 -11.85 13.05
N LEU A 153 -7.07 -12.95 13.80
CA LEU A 153 -7.06 -14.29 13.22
C LEU A 153 -8.27 -14.51 12.29
N ALA A 154 -9.48 -14.09 12.71
CA ALA A 154 -10.68 -14.16 11.87
C ALA A 154 -10.51 -13.40 10.55
N PHE A 155 -9.86 -12.23 10.60
CA PHE A 155 -9.53 -11.40 9.42
C PHE A 155 -8.56 -12.13 8.48
N TYR A 156 -7.44 -12.66 8.98
CA TYR A 156 -6.48 -13.38 8.13
C TYR A 156 -7.07 -14.66 7.55
N ARG A 157 -7.97 -15.32 8.28
CA ARG A 157 -8.71 -16.51 7.81
C ARG A 157 -9.85 -16.17 6.83
N GLY A 158 -10.09 -14.88 6.54
CA GLY A 158 -11.18 -14.43 5.67
C GLY A 158 -12.57 -14.80 6.20
N LEU A 159 -12.73 -14.85 7.54
CA LEU A 159 -14.02 -15.04 8.20
C LEU A 159 -14.72 -13.70 8.41
N VAL A 160 -13.94 -12.67 8.69
CA VAL A 160 -14.37 -11.27 8.76
C VAL A 160 -13.55 -10.39 7.84
N THR A 161 -14.09 -9.23 7.51
CA THR A 161 -13.41 -8.14 6.82
C THR A 161 -13.52 -6.86 7.66
N VAL A 162 -12.68 -5.87 7.34
CA VAL A 162 -12.83 -4.51 7.88
C VAL A 162 -13.84 -3.79 7.02
N SER A 163 -15.06 -3.64 7.53
CA SER A 163 -16.19 -3.02 6.82
C SER A 163 -16.15 -1.50 6.83
N ALA A 164 -15.50 -0.90 7.83
CA ALA A 164 -15.34 0.54 7.96
C ALA A 164 -14.16 0.88 8.88
N ARG A 165 -13.73 2.14 8.82
CA ARG A 165 -12.77 2.71 9.76
C ARG A 165 -13.25 4.06 10.32
N SER A 166 -12.96 4.29 11.60
CA SER A 166 -12.93 5.63 12.20
C SER A 166 -11.48 5.90 12.61
N GLY A 167 -10.75 6.64 11.80
CA GLY A 167 -9.30 6.74 11.91
C GLY A 167 -8.62 5.37 11.79
N MET A 168 -7.97 4.88 12.85
CA MET A 168 -7.36 3.54 12.87
C MET A 168 -8.22 2.49 13.59
N LEU A 169 -9.34 2.88 14.17
CA LEU A 169 -10.31 1.94 14.75
C LEU A 169 -11.02 1.19 13.61
N LYS A 170 -10.91 -0.13 13.64
CA LYS A 170 -11.52 -1.02 12.66
C LYS A 170 -12.91 -1.45 13.11
N THR A 171 -13.88 -1.42 12.19
CA THR A 171 -15.16 -2.10 12.33
C THR A 171 -15.08 -3.41 11.55
N TYR A 172 -15.40 -4.52 12.21
CA TYR A 172 -15.33 -5.86 11.63
C TYR A 172 -16.74 -6.38 11.34
N GLU A 173 -16.92 -6.92 10.14
CA GLU A 173 -18.15 -7.58 9.70
C GLU A 173 -17.81 -8.96 9.13
N LEU A 174 -18.77 -9.91 9.15
CA LEU A 174 -18.60 -11.18 8.45
C LEU A 174 -18.37 -10.94 6.97
N MET A 175 -17.34 -11.56 6.41
CA MET A 175 -16.93 -11.29 5.04
C MET A 175 -18.05 -11.56 4.03
N HIS A 176 -18.77 -12.68 4.16
CA HIS A 176 -19.88 -12.99 3.27
C HIS A 176 -21.03 -11.98 3.38
N ARG A 177 -21.38 -11.54 4.59
CA ARG A 177 -22.44 -10.54 4.82
C ARG A 177 -22.07 -9.17 4.28
N HIS A 178 -20.82 -8.75 4.51
CA HIS A 178 -20.33 -7.45 4.01
C HIS A 178 -20.41 -7.36 2.48
N PHE A 179 -19.95 -8.40 1.78
CA PHE A 179 -19.92 -8.41 0.32
C PHE A 179 -21.21 -8.97 -0.33
N GLY A 180 -22.21 -9.38 0.46
CA GLY A 180 -23.43 -10.01 -0.08
C GLY A 180 -23.18 -11.35 -0.77
N LEU A 181 -22.19 -12.11 -0.30
CA LEU A 181 -21.80 -13.38 -0.90
C LEU A 181 -22.42 -14.55 -0.15
N GLU A 182 -23.01 -15.52 -0.85
CA GLU A 182 -23.40 -16.79 -0.23
C GLU A 182 -22.16 -17.58 0.24
N ARG A 183 -21.11 -17.55 -0.57
CA ARG A 183 -19.80 -18.17 -0.29
C ARG A 183 -18.66 -17.35 -0.90
N LEU A 184 -17.46 -17.48 -0.35
CA LEU A 184 -16.27 -16.90 -0.94
C LEU A 184 -16.05 -17.43 -2.37
N PRO A 185 -15.53 -16.62 -3.29
CA PRO A 185 -15.24 -17.05 -4.65
C PRO A 185 -14.26 -18.24 -4.65
N LYS A 186 -14.27 -19.00 -5.72
CA LYS A 186 -13.30 -20.08 -5.94
C LYS A 186 -11.89 -19.48 -5.87
N ALA A 187 -11.04 -20.04 -5.01
CA ALA A 187 -9.66 -19.60 -4.89
C ALA A 187 -8.93 -19.76 -6.23
N ALA A 188 -8.14 -18.75 -6.58
CA ALA A 188 -7.25 -18.84 -7.73
C ALA A 188 -6.20 -19.93 -7.51
N SER A 189 -5.83 -20.64 -8.57
CA SER A 189 -4.69 -21.56 -8.59
C SER A 189 -3.37 -20.79 -8.41
N GLU A 190 -2.30 -21.48 -8.05
CA GLU A 190 -0.99 -20.83 -7.92
C GLU A 190 -0.53 -20.20 -9.24
N ARG A 191 -0.82 -20.85 -10.38
CA ARG A 191 -0.52 -20.29 -11.70
C ARG A 191 -1.28 -18.99 -11.94
N GLU A 192 -2.59 -18.94 -11.68
CA GLU A 192 -3.39 -17.72 -11.83
C GLU A 192 -2.89 -16.60 -10.89
N ILE A 193 -2.42 -16.94 -9.68
CA ILE A 193 -1.83 -15.97 -8.75
C ILE A 193 -0.51 -15.41 -9.33
N LEU A 194 0.35 -16.24 -9.90
CA LEU A 194 1.59 -15.78 -10.53
C LEU A 194 1.31 -14.86 -11.73
N GLU A 195 0.35 -15.23 -12.59
CA GLU A 195 -0.07 -14.40 -13.71
C GLU A 195 -0.62 -13.05 -13.22
N TYR A 196 -1.52 -13.06 -12.24
CA TYR A 196 -2.06 -11.85 -11.60
C TYR A 196 -0.96 -10.95 -11.01
N LEU A 197 0.01 -11.52 -10.29
CA LEU A 197 1.10 -10.74 -9.69
C LEU A 197 1.99 -10.10 -10.75
N LEU A 198 2.28 -10.81 -11.84
CA LEU A 198 3.05 -10.31 -12.95
C LEU A 198 2.32 -9.18 -13.70
N GLU A 199 1.04 -9.36 -14.03
CA GLU A 199 0.21 -8.36 -14.71
C GLU A 199 0.04 -7.12 -13.85
N ARG A 200 -0.21 -7.28 -12.57
CA ARG A 200 -0.26 -6.18 -11.60
C ARG A 200 1.04 -5.38 -11.58
N ALA A 201 2.18 -6.08 -11.54
CA ALA A 201 3.48 -5.42 -11.53
C ALA A 201 3.77 -4.72 -12.88
N LEU A 202 3.49 -5.35 -14.00
CA LEU A 202 3.67 -4.74 -15.33
C LEU A 202 2.82 -3.47 -15.47
N ARG A 203 1.56 -3.49 -15.04
CA ARG A 203 0.65 -2.34 -15.06
C ARG A 203 1.16 -1.19 -14.22
N SER A 204 1.61 -1.45 -12.99
CA SER A 204 1.98 -0.40 -12.03
C SER A 204 3.46 -0.02 -12.06
N GLN A 205 4.32 -0.81 -12.72
CA GLN A 205 5.76 -0.57 -12.76
C GLN A 205 6.31 -0.38 -14.19
N GLY A 206 5.57 -0.82 -15.22
CA GLY A 206 5.95 -0.76 -16.64
C GLY A 206 7.13 -1.69 -16.97
N LEU A 207 8.22 -1.57 -16.25
CA LEU A 207 9.42 -2.38 -16.35
C LEU A 207 9.59 -3.17 -15.06
N VAL A 208 9.66 -4.49 -15.09
CA VAL A 208 9.67 -5.37 -13.91
C VAL A 208 10.94 -6.24 -13.85
N SER A 209 11.35 -6.58 -12.63
CA SER A 209 12.37 -7.60 -12.34
C SER A 209 11.78 -8.68 -11.44
N LEU A 210 12.46 -9.81 -11.27
CA LEU A 210 12.00 -10.84 -10.33
C LEU A 210 11.85 -10.30 -8.91
N ASP A 211 12.78 -9.45 -8.47
CA ASP A 211 12.72 -8.83 -7.16
C ASP A 211 11.55 -7.86 -7.00
N SER A 212 11.17 -7.19 -8.09
CA SER A 212 10.06 -6.24 -8.05
C SER A 212 8.69 -6.91 -8.10
N VAL A 213 8.53 -7.96 -8.88
CA VAL A 213 7.27 -8.75 -8.94
C VAL A 213 7.08 -9.55 -7.65
N CYS A 214 8.14 -10.21 -7.18
CA CYS A 214 8.14 -11.04 -5.96
C CYS A 214 8.64 -10.24 -4.75
N PHE A 215 8.24 -8.95 -4.64
CA PHE A 215 8.66 -8.11 -3.53
C PHE A 215 8.24 -8.69 -2.19
N MET A 216 9.23 -9.00 -1.32
CA MET A 216 9.07 -9.69 -0.05
C MET A 216 8.42 -11.10 -0.13
N ASP A 217 8.46 -11.72 -1.30
CA ASP A 217 7.91 -13.06 -1.57
C ASP A 217 8.94 -13.91 -2.33
N ALA A 218 10.08 -14.15 -1.68
CA ALA A 218 11.19 -14.91 -2.27
C ALA A 218 10.81 -16.35 -2.72
N PRO A 219 9.94 -17.09 -2.01
CA PRO A 219 9.55 -18.44 -2.43
C PRO A 219 8.94 -18.52 -3.84
N ARG A 220 8.26 -17.46 -4.31
CA ARG A 220 7.66 -17.46 -5.66
C ARG A 220 8.63 -17.16 -6.80
N LYS A 221 9.85 -16.69 -6.53
CA LYS A 221 10.78 -16.25 -7.60
C LYS A 221 11.07 -17.32 -8.65
N ALA A 222 11.28 -18.56 -8.25
CA ALA A 222 11.59 -19.65 -9.19
C ALA A 222 10.43 -19.93 -10.16
N ALA A 223 9.18 -19.96 -9.65
CA ALA A 223 7.99 -20.15 -10.48
C ALA A 223 7.71 -18.92 -11.36
N MET A 224 7.89 -17.72 -10.82
CA MET A 224 7.76 -16.47 -11.58
C MET A 224 8.77 -16.36 -12.72
N ARG A 225 10.02 -16.77 -12.50
CA ARG A 225 11.05 -16.82 -13.55
C ARG A 225 10.59 -17.69 -14.72
N ARG A 226 10.11 -18.91 -14.44
CA ARG A 226 9.60 -19.83 -15.49
C ARG A 226 8.43 -19.23 -16.27
N LEU A 227 7.53 -18.53 -15.57
CA LEU A 227 6.40 -17.85 -16.23
C LEU A 227 6.89 -16.74 -17.15
N ILE A 228 7.79 -15.86 -16.68
CA ILE A 228 8.37 -14.76 -17.45
C ILE A 228 9.10 -15.30 -18.68
N GLU A 229 9.97 -16.31 -18.52
CA GLU A 229 10.70 -16.93 -19.63
C GLU A 229 9.75 -17.53 -20.68
N ALA A 230 8.65 -18.16 -20.26
CA ALA A 230 7.62 -18.66 -21.17
C ALA A 230 6.94 -17.51 -21.94
N LYS A 231 6.65 -16.38 -21.28
CA LYS A 231 6.07 -15.19 -21.94
C LYS A 231 7.08 -14.52 -22.90
N VAL A 232 8.37 -14.50 -22.57
CA VAL A 232 9.43 -14.01 -23.48
C VAL A 232 9.52 -14.87 -24.74
N ARG A 233 9.56 -16.21 -24.59
CA ARG A 233 9.55 -17.12 -25.76
C ARG A 233 8.35 -16.92 -26.67
N ARG A 234 7.21 -16.53 -26.12
CA ARG A 234 5.97 -16.22 -26.86
C ARG A 234 5.91 -14.76 -27.38
N ARG A 235 6.98 -13.98 -27.20
CA ARG A 235 7.05 -12.56 -27.56
C ARG A 235 6.00 -11.67 -26.86
N GLN A 236 5.45 -12.13 -25.72
CA GLN A 236 4.52 -11.36 -24.88
C GLN A 236 5.26 -10.39 -23.96
N LEU A 237 6.54 -10.65 -23.70
CA LEU A 237 7.43 -9.78 -22.94
C LEU A 237 8.76 -9.63 -23.67
N VAL A 238 9.35 -8.45 -23.51
CA VAL A 238 10.70 -8.14 -24.01
C VAL A 238 11.65 -8.04 -22.83
N ALA A 239 12.84 -8.64 -22.95
CA ALA A 239 13.91 -8.49 -21.97
C ALA A 239 14.60 -7.13 -22.15
N VAL A 240 14.75 -6.39 -21.07
CA VAL A 240 15.37 -5.06 -21.02
C VAL A 240 16.40 -5.06 -19.89
N PRO A 241 17.68 -5.25 -20.15
CA PRO A 241 18.70 -5.20 -19.10
C PRO A 241 18.87 -3.74 -18.60
N VAL A 242 18.90 -3.56 -17.28
CA VAL A 242 19.22 -2.28 -16.66
C VAL A 242 20.34 -2.49 -15.65
N GLY A 243 21.52 -1.97 -15.96
CA GLY A 243 22.73 -2.33 -15.23
C GLY A 243 22.92 -3.86 -15.27
N ASN A 244 23.20 -4.47 -14.13
CA ASN A 244 23.39 -5.92 -14.00
C ASN A 244 22.10 -6.68 -13.64
N VAL A 245 20.92 -6.04 -13.76
CA VAL A 245 19.63 -6.63 -13.39
C VAL A 245 18.76 -6.85 -14.61
N ALA A 246 18.34 -8.10 -14.81
CA ALA A 246 17.36 -8.43 -15.85
C ALA A 246 15.99 -7.85 -15.52
N HIS A 247 15.43 -7.13 -16.48
CA HIS A 247 14.07 -6.60 -16.42
C HIS A 247 13.28 -7.05 -17.65
N TRP A 248 11.97 -6.94 -17.55
CA TRP A 248 11.03 -7.27 -18.62
C TRP A 248 9.91 -6.21 -18.69
N ALA A 249 9.44 -5.96 -19.90
CA ALA A 249 8.35 -5.03 -20.18
C ALA A 249 7.41 -5.62 -21.23
N LEU A 250 6.22 -5.07 -21.33
CA LEU A 250 5.37 -5.24 -22.48
C LEU A 250 5.98 -4.49 -23.67
N PRO A 251 5.93 -5.05 -24.91
CA PRO A 251 6.46 -4.37 -26.10
C PRO A 251 5.95 -2.94 -26.24
N GLU A 252 4.64 -2.74 -26.15
CA GLU A 252 3.98 -1.45 -26.27
C GLU A 252 4.39 -0.42 -25.21
N ALA A 253 4.84 -0.87 -24.05
CA ALA A 253 5.32 0.02 -23.01
C ALA A 253 6.67 0.68 -23.35
N LEU A 254 7.45 0.06 -24.24
CA LEU A 254 8.74 0.59 -24.71
C LEU A 254 8.58 1.68 -25.77
N GLU A 255 7.50 1.64 -26.54
CA GLU A 255 7.24 2.57 -27.64
C GLU A 255 6.61 3.89 -27.17
N ALA A 256 6.08 3.91 -25.95
CA ALA A 256 5.35 5.06 -25.44
C ALA A 256 6.28 6.28 -25.24
N PRO A 257 5.96 7.46 -25.80
CA PRO A 257 6.80 8.65 -25.73
C PRO A 257 7.00 9.11 -24.27
N ALA A 258 8.14 9.70 -23.95
CA ALA A 258 8.37 10.30 -22.64
C ALA A 258 7.52 11.59 -22.52
N ASN A 259 6.87 11.78 -21.37
CA ASN A 259 6.24 13.06 -21.08
C ASN A 259 7.31 14.02 -20.57
N ALA A 260 7.42 15.20 -21.20
CA ALA A 260 8.43 16.21 -20.87
C ALA A 260 8.03 17.11 -19.70
N GLU A 261 6.79 17.02 -19.21
CA GLU A 261 6.32 17.92 -18.17
C GLU A 261 6.92 17.54 -16.79
N GLU A 262 7.70 18.46 -16.24
CA GLU A 262 8.25 18.31 -14.89
C GLU A 262 7.17 18.54 -13.83
N ARG A 263 6.73 17.48 -13.15
CA ARG A 263 5.81 17.54 -12.01
C ARG A 263 6.55 17.43 -10.69
N VAL A 264 5.96 17.99 -9.65
CA VAL A 264 6.50 17.89 -8.28
C VAL A 264 5.55 17.04 -7.44
N HIS A 265 6.10 15.96 -6.88
CA HIS A 265 5.39 15.08 -5.97
C HIS A 265 6.13 14.94 -4.64
N ILE A 266 5.42 15.13 -3.53
CA ILE A 266 5.90 14.80 -2.19
C ILE A 266 5.42 13.39 -1.89
N LEU A 267 6.35 12.44 -1.87
CA LEU A 267 6.03 11.02 -1.83
C LEU A 267 6.10 10.45 -0.42
N SER A 268 5.13 9.62 -0.06
CA SER A 268 5.20 8.84 1.18
C SER A 268 6.37 7.84 1.12
N PRO A 269 7.06 7.56 2.24
CA PRO A 269 8.03 6.47 2.34
C PRO A 269 7.46 5.10 1.97
N PHE A 270 6.13 4.95 1.98
CA PHE A 270 5.40 3.73 1.62
C PHE A 270 4.73 3.80 0.25
N ASP A 271 4.95 4.89 -0.51
CA ASP A 271 4.50 4.96 -1.90
C ASP A 271 5.09 3.79 -2.70
N PRO A 272 4.34 3.15 -3.61
CA PRO A 272 4.85 2.06 -4.44
C PRO A 272 6.14 2.39 -5.21
N LEU A 273 6.35 3.68 -5.55
CA LEU A 273 7.61 4.15 -6.15
C LEU A 273 8.78 4.09 -5.16
N ILE A 274 8.55 4.34 -3.87
CA ILE A 274 9.58 4.47 -2.83
C ILE A 274 9.83 3.15 -2.08
N ALA A 275 8.79 2.34 -1.89
CA ALA A 275 8.84 1.12 -1.05
C ALA A 275 9.92 0.11 -1.48
N GLN A 276 10.14 -0.03 -2.78
CA GLN A 276 11.15 -0.95 -3.34
C GLN A 276 12.52 -0.26 -3.44
N ARG A 277 13.21 -0.07 -2.33
CA ARG A 277 14.41 0.77 -2.19
C ARG A 277 15.56 0.41 -3.12
N ARG A 278 15.80 -0.89 -3.40
CA ARG A 278 16.83 -1.33 -4.35
C ARG A 278 16.52 -0.86 -5.77
N ARG A 279 15.25 -0.94 -6.16
CA ARG A 279 14.75 -0.47 -7.43
C ARG A 279 14.84 1.07 -7.51
N LEU A 280 14.45 1.77 -6.44
CA LEU A 280 14.59 3.22 -6.34
C LEU A 280 16.05 3.66 -6.53
N LYS A 281 17.00 2.98 -5.88
CA LYS A 281 18.44 3.25 -6.04
C LYS A 281 18.91 2.99 -7.46
N LEU A 282 18.44 1.93 -8.11
CA LEU A 282 18.82 1.58 -9.48
C LEU A 282 18.38 2.63 -10.49
N PHE A 283 17.15 3.13 -10.39
CA PHE A 283 16.57 4.04 -11.41
C PHE A 283 16.80 5.53 -11.11
N PHE A 284 16.88 5.91 -9.84
CA PHE A 284 17.00 7.32 -9.42
C PHE A 284 18.34 7.65 -8.74
N GLY A 285 19.23 6.67 -8.55
CA GLY A 285 20.49 6.87 -7.80
C GLY A 285 20.28 7.26 -6.33
N TYR A 286 19.04 7.23 -5.84
CA TYR A 286 18.68 7.67 -4.51
C TYR A 286 18.44 6.49 -3.55
N GLU A 287 19.15 6.50 -2.41
CA GLU A 287 18.98 5.52 -1.35
C GLU A 287 18.09 6.06 -0.23
N HIS A 288 16.83 5.63 -0.23
CA HIS A 288 15.88 6.01 0.81
C HIS A 288 16.15 5.29 2.13
N ARG A 289 16.15 6.05 3.22
CA ARG A 289 16.24 5.54 4.59
C ARG A 289 14.93 5.81 5.33
N PHE A 290 14.33 4.75 5.88
CA PHE A 290 13.18 4.89 6.76
C PHE A 290 13.67 4.92 8.21
N GLU A 291 13.63 6.11 8.83
CA GLU A 291 14.33 6.40 10.07
C GLU A 291 13.40 6.57 11.29
N ALA A 292 12.11 6.27 11.14
CA ALA A 292 11.12 6.44 12.21
C ALA A 292 11.45 5.63 13.49
N TYR A 293 12.15 4.50 13.35
CA TYR A 293 12.55 3.65 14.48
C TYR A 293 13.98 3.89 14.97
N LEU A 294 14.70 4.83 14.34
CA LEU A 294 16.04 5.20 14.79
C LEU A 294 15.98 6.30 15.87
N PRO A 295 16.89 6.27 16.84
CA PRO A 295 17.11 7.39 17.74
C PRO A 295 17.40 8.68 16.96
N ARG A 296 17.00 9.82 17.53
CA ARG A 296 17.05 11.11 16.83
C ARG A 296 18.44 11.47 16.29
N GLU A 297 19.47 11.18 17.05
CA GLU A 297 20.87 11.47 16.74
C GLU A 297 21.44 10.64 15.58
N LYS A 298 20.80 9.50 15.27
CA LYS A 298 21.20 8.61 14.17
C LYS A 298 20.45 8.87 12.85
N ARG A 299 19.50 9.84 12.86
CA ARG A 299 18.69 10.15 11.67
C ARG A 299 19.43 11.08 10.72
N VAL A 300 19.57 10.64 9.49
CA VAL A 300 20.19 11.45 8.41
C VAL A 300 19.17 12.40 7.80
N PHE A 301 17.98 11.92 7.47
CA PHE A 301 16.94 12.70 6.79
C PHE A 301 15.87 13.22 7.75
N GLY A 302 15.53 12.50 8.80
CA GLY A 302 14.51 12.87 9.77
C GLY A 302 13.62 11.71 10.21
N TYR A 303 12.57 12.02 10.97
CA TYR A 303 11.70 10.99 11.54
C TYR A 303 10.88 10.24 10.48
N PHE A 304 10.19 11.01 9.62
CA PHE A 304 9.32 10.46 8.57
C PHE A 304 9.53 11.22 7.27
N ALA A 305 10.79 11.25 6.84
CA ALA A 305 11.23 12.07 5.72
C ALA A 305 10.61 11.64 4.39
N GLN A 306 10.09 12.64 3.66
CA GLN A 306 9.36 12.49 2.40
C GLN A 306 10.29 12.76 1.21
N PRO A 307 10.56 11.78 0.33
CA PRO A 307 11.24 12.07 -0.93
C PRO A 307 10.41 13.01 -1.79
N VAL A 308 11.06 13.97 -2.42
CA VAL A 308 10.44 14.91 -3.35
C VAL A 308 10.94 14.60 -4.75
N LEU A 309 10.03 14.11 -5.57
CA LEU A 309 10.25 13.87 -6.99
C LEU A 309 9.97 15.16 -7.75
N VAL A 310 10.91 15.58 -8.59
CA VAL A 310 10.77 16.70 -9.54
C VAL A 310 11.11 16.17 -10.93
N GLY A 311 10.13 16.12 -11.80
CA GLY A 311 10.29 15.45 -13.09
C GLY A 311 10.64 13.97 -12.91
N ASP A 312 11.82 13.58 -13.34
CA ASP A 312 12.35 12.21 -13.27
C ASP A 312 13.46 12.01 -12.21
N GLU A 313 13.61 12.96 -11.29
CA GLU A 313 14.69 12.97 -10.29
C GLU A 313 14.18 13.15 -8.86
N ILE A 314 14.74 12.41 -7.90
CA ILE A 314 14.52 12.72 -6.48
C ILE A 314 15.41 13.93 -6.11
N ALA A 315 14.79 15.12 -6.11
CA ALA A 315 15.50 16.37 -5.93
C ALA A 315 15.85 16.68 -4.47
N ALA A 316 14.95 16.35 -3.56
CA ALA A 316 15.10 16.63 -2.13
C ALA A 316 14.43 15.56 -1.26
N VAL A 317 14.72 15.58 0.02
CA VAL A 317 14.04 14.83 1.06
C VAL A 317 13.65 15.80 2.16
N ILE A 318 12.37 15.81 2.54
CA ILE A 318 11.84 16.78 3.49
C ILE A 318 11.19 16.05 4.67
N ASP A 319 11.68 16.29 5.89
CA ASP A 319 11.01 15.82 7.11
C ASP A 319 9.94 16.83 7.51
N LEU A 320 8.71 16.37 7.54
CA LEU A 320 7.51 17.18 7.74
C LEU A 320 6.79 16.77 9.03
N LYS A 321 6.14 17.74 9.67
CA LYS A 321 5.24 17.50 10.80
C LYS A 321 4.00 18.38 10.68
N THR A 322 2.81 17.80 10.81
CA THR A 322 1.56 18.57 10.89
C THR A 322 1.29 18.99 12.33
N ASP A 323 1.32 20.29 12.56
CA ASP A 323 0.85 20.91 13.80
C ASP A 323 -0.66 21.17 13.65
N ARG A 324 -1.46 20.20 14.15
CA ARG A 324 -2.93 20.24 14.01
C ARG A 324 -3.56 21.33 14.85
N ALA A 325 -2.96 21.67 15.99
CA ALA A 325 -3.45 22.73 16.86
C ALA A 325 -3.29 24.12 16.21
N LYS A 326 -2.15 24.33 15.57
CA LYS A 326 -1.86 25.59 14.85
C LYS A 326 -2.28 25.56 13.38
N ARG A 327 -2.90 24.45 12.93
CA ARG A 327 -3.34 24.23 11.54
C ARG A 327 -2.26 24.60 10.51
N ARG A 328 -1.06 24.07 10.66
CA ARG A 328 0.06 24.31 9.73
C ARG A 328 0.94 23.09 9.54
N LEU A 329 1.54 23.00 8.37
CA LEU A 329 2.58 22.03 8.04
C LEU A 329 3.96 22.65 8.38
N GLN A 330 4.76 21.93 9.15
CA GLN A 330 6.08 22.37 9.57
C GLN A 330 7.16 21.58 8.83
N VAL A 331 8.10 22.28 8.21
CA VAL A 331 9.32 21.70 7.68
C VAL A 331 10.33 21.56 8.83
N GLN A 332 10.60 20.33 9.26
CA GLN A 332 11.56 20.04 10.34
C GLN A 332 12.99 20.00 9.79
N LYS A 333 13.15 19.45 8.57
CA LYS A 333 14.43 19.36 7.89
C LYS A 333 14.23 19.32 6.38
N TRP A 334 15.08 20.02 5.66
CA TRP A 334 15.14 19.99 4.19
C TRP A 334 16.53 19.56 3.76
N THR A 335 16.63 18.45 3.04
CA THR A 335 17.89 17.92 2.55
C THR A 335 17.84 17.82 1.04
N TRP A 336 18.73 18.53 0.35
CA TRP A 336 18.90 18.41 -1.09
C TRP A 336 19.64 17.13 -1.44
N VAL A 337 19.08 16.33 -2.36
CA VAL A 337 19.69 15.14 -2.92
C VAL A 337 20.38 15.49 -4.25
N SER A 338 19.67 16.25 -5.09
CA SER A 338 20.18 16.76 -6.35
C SER A 338 20.89 18.12 -6.20
N LYS A 339 21.88 18.37 -7.07
CA LYS A 339 22.54 19.68 -7.17
C LYS A 339 21.94 20.57 -8.27
N ARG A 340 21.05 20.02 -9.12
CA ARG A 340 20.49 20.74 -10.28
C ARG A 340 19.50 21.81 -9.85
N GLU A 341 19.58 22.98 -10.47
CA GLU A 341 18.56 24.06 -10.46
C GLU A 341 17.84 24.29 -9.12
N ARG A 342 18.59 24.30 -8.01
CA ARG A 342 18.01 24.34 -6.66
C ARG A 342 17.07 25.51 -6.43
N VAL A 343 17.38 26.69 -6.97
CA VAL A 343 16.57 27.91 -6.76
C VAL A 343 15.20 27.76 -7.42
N GLN A 344 15.17 27.37 -8.70
CA GLN A 344 13.91 27.18 -9.44
C GLN A 344 13.09 26.03 -8.87
N ARG A 345 13.73 24.89 -8.56
CA ARG A 345 13.09 23.72 -7.95
C ARG A 345 12.56 24.03 -6.56
N LYS A 346 13.24 24.86 -5.77
CA LYS A 346 12.77 25.25 -4.43
C LYS A 346 11.38 25.88 -4.50
N ARG A 347 11.19 26.88 -5.37
CA ARG A 347 9.89 27.56 -5.54
C ARG A 347 8.78 26.55 -5.90
N ARG A 348 9.02 25.67 -6.86
CA ARG A 348 8.05 24.64 -7.28
C ARG A 348 7.73 23.65 -6.17
N ILE A 349 8.72 23.27 -5.36
CA ILE A 349 8.53 22.40 -4.20
C ILE A 349 7.73 23.13 -3.11
N GLU A 350 7.99 24.41 -2.86
CA GLU A 350 7.21 25.22 -1.92
C GLU A 350 5.75 25.35 -2.35
N GLU A 351 5.48 25.54 -3.64
CA GLU A 351 4.12 25.52 -4.19
C GLU A 351 3.44 24.14 -3.99
N ALA A 352 4.18 23.05 -4.15
CA ALA A 352 3.67 21.69 -3.89
C ALA A 352 3.42 21.48 -2.38
N LEU A 353 4.29 22.00 -1.49
CA LEU A 353 4.10 21.97 -0.04
C LEU A 353 2.83 22.73 0.38
N HIS A 354 2.53 23.88 -0.21
CA HIS A 354 1.30 24.61 0.07
C HIS A 354 0.04 23.83 -0.35
N ARG A 355 0.07 23.15 -1.50
CA ARG A 355 -1.03 22.26 -1.90
C ARG A 355 -1.16 21.07 -0.95
N PHE A 356 -0.03 20.48 -0.54
CA PHE A 356 0.02 19.38 0.41
C PHE A 356 -0.48 19.78 1.80
N GLU A 357 -0.13 20.98 2.26
CA GLU A 357 -0.64 21.54 3.52
C GLU A 357 -2.16 21.67 3.50
N ARG A 358 -2.75 22.21 2.44
CA ARG A 358 -4.21 22.29 2.29
C ARG A 358 -4.87 20.91 2.37
N PHE A 359 -4.29 19.91 1.71
CA PHE A 359 -4.76 18.51 1.82
C PHE A 359 -4.65 17.96 3.25
N GLN A 360 -3.57 18.27 3.98
CA GLN A 360 -3.36 17.83 5.36
C GLN A 360 -4.39 18.39 6.34
N LEU A 361 -4.81 19.61 6.13
CA LEU A 361 -5.57 20.42 7.07
C LEU A 361 -7.06 20.54 6.70
N GLY A 362 -7.40 20.21 5.48
CA GLY A 362 -8.79 20.14 4.97
C GLY A 362 -9.44 18.80 5.21
#